data_32bde02919f9d124834739fdd10f58dd
#
_entry.id   32bde02919f9d124834739fdd10f58dd
#
_cell.length_a   1.000
_cell.length_b   1.000
_cell.length_c   1.000
_cell.angle_alpha   90.00
_cell.angle_beta   90.00
_cell.angle_gamma   90.00
#
_symmetry.space_group_name_H-M   'P 1'
#
loop_
_entity.id
_entity.type
_entity.pdbx_description
1 polymer ?
#
loop_
_entity_poly.entity_id
_entity_poly.type
_entity_poly.pdbx_seq_one_letter_code
_entity_poly.pdbx_strand_id
1 'polypeptide(L)'
;MILKALYDYYHRSGDDVAPFGLEYKEIGFIIVIDRCGKFLRFEDRRIDKKSAQRFLVKKSVSRSSAPVANYLYDNCKYVFGYSDKGDMEKIRKYFEVFKAKVKDIYDAFPDNEDIKAVYAFYQQDHSFIVGAMQKDSLWDDIAKNLNKKYSTFSFLIEGDTKIVASKRELINLFDENHGVAGNLCLITGRYSKVVEITTATKILGSQETAKLVAFQVNSGYDSYGKSKGYNAPISEEAEFAYTTALNHLLRSDSHNKFMVGSRTYLFWASSNSEASKESENSLFSLLGRIEEENDDSNRRIKLVYDTFQSIYNGKLSANDDDKFFILGLAPNSARIAVVYWNEMPLREFAGLISKHFTDMEMVDTRKDKKPYVGMHSILGNVTLGGKSSDATPNLPDAVVRSIFQGLPYPASLFQACIRRIRAEQSVNIVRAAIIKAYLNRLNENNNHKKLDIMLDKENQNQGYLCGRLFAVLENLQYAANKQDSIRSSYMNAASSTPSTVFSTVLKLSNSHYAKLAKEKKGLANFFDNQKKEIIVLIQNFPNTLSLEDQGRFFLGYYHQKAHRENQDCLLYTSDAAD
;
A
#
# COMPACT_ATOMS: atom_id res chain seq x y z
N MET A 1 3.76 0.40 -21.30
CA MET A 1 2.81 1.56 -21.28
C MET A 1 1.67 1.24 -20.31
N ILE A 2 1.34 2.16 -19.37
CA ILE A 2 0.42 1.93 -18.24
C ILE A 2 -0.94 1.34 -18.66
N LEU A 3 -1.62 1.99 -19.62
CA LEU A 3 -2.95 1.56 -20.05
C LEU A 3 -2.93 0.18 -20.72
N LYS A 4 -1.87 -0.15 -21.45
CA LYS A 4 -1.70 -1.49 -22.05
C LYS A 4 -1.48 -2.55 -20.97
N ALA A 5 -0.64 -2.25 -19.96
CA ALA A 5 -0.39 -3.18 -18.85
C ALA A 5 -1.67 -3.46 -18.03
N LEU A 6 -2.52 -2.44 -17.82
CA LEU A 6 -3.83 -2.63 -17.17
C LEU A 6 -4.82 -3.39 -18.08
N TYR A 7 -4.81 -3.12 -19.38
CA TYR A 7 -5.60 -3.86 -20.36
C TYR A 7 -5.22 -5.35 -20.35
N ASP A 8 -3.92 -5.66 -20.34
CA ASP A 8 -3.44 -7.05 -20.29
C ASP A 8 -3.77 -7.72 -18.94
N TYR A 9 -3.69 -6.96 -17.83
CA TYR A 9 -4.12 -7.43 -16.52
C TYR A 9 -5.61 -7.86 -16.54
N TYR A 10 -6.49 -7.04 -17.15
CA TYR A 10 -7.90 -7.37 -17.29
C TYR A 10 -8.10 -8.74 -17.97
N HIS A 11 -7.44 -8.94 -19.10
CA HIS A 11 -7.59 -10.18 -19.89
C HIS A 11 -7.00 -11.42 -19.21
N ARG A 12 -5.97 -11.26 -18.36
CA ARG A 12 -5.41 -12.38 -17.62
C ARG A 12 -6.17 -12.72 -16.32
N SER A 13 -6.98 -11.79 -15.81
CA SER A 13 -7.66 -11.95 -14.52
C SER A 13 -8.91 -12.84 -14.56
N GLY A 14 -9.38 -13.22 -15.75
CA GLY A 14 -10.50 -14.15 -15.92
C GLY A 14 -11.75 -13.73 -15.13
N ASP A 15 -12.27 -14.64 -14.32
CA ASP A 15 -13.50 -14.44 -13.53
C ASP A 15 -13.35 -13.48 -12.34
N ASP A 16 -12.13 -13.06 -11.98
CA ASP A 16 -11.89 -12.12 -10.88
C ASP A 16 -12.34 -10.68 -11.22
N VAL A 17 -12.48 -10.39 -12.51
CA VAL A 17 -12.94 -9.11 -13.05
C VAL A 17 -14.26 -9.26 -13.80
N ALA A 18 -15.07 -8.20 -13.82
CA ALA A 18 -16.35 -8.25 -14.51
C ALA A 18 -16.15 -8.34 -16.04
N PRO A 19 -16.91 -9.17 -16.75
CA PRO A 19 -16.92 -9.22 -18.22
C PRO A 19 -17.31 -7.88 -18.84
N PHE A 20 -17.00 -7.70 -20.13
CA PHE A 20 -17.32 -6.47 -20.87
C PHE A 20 -18.79 -6.07 -20.73
N GLY A 21 -19.05 -4.79 -20.45
CA GLY A 21 -20.39 -4.26 -20.25
C GLY A 21 -21.01 -4.53 -18.87
N LEU A 22 -20.35 -5.30 -18.01
CA LEU A 22 -20.83 -5.65 -16.67
C LEU A 22 -19.96 -5.01 -15.56
N GLU A 23 -20.48 -5.00 -14.32
CA GLU A 23 -19.74 -4.64 -13.12
C GLU A 23 -20.16 -5.48 -11.92
N TYR A 24 -19.24 -5.67 -10.95
CA TYR A 24 -19.60 -6.16 -9.63
C TYR A 24 -20.09 -5.00 -8.77
N LYS A 25 -21.42 -4.93 -8.53
CA LYS A 25 -22.08 -3.88 -7.77
C LYS A 25 -22.44 -4.32 -6.37
N GLU A 26 -22.10 -3.50 -5.37
CA GLU A 26 -22.62 -3.69 -4.01
C GLU A 26 -24.10 -3.28 -3.96
N ILE A 27 -24.99 -4.24 -3.61
CA ILE A 27 -26.42 -4.03 -3.46
C ILE A 27 -26.78 -4.38 -2.02
N GLY A 28 -27.20 -3.37 -1.24
CA GLY A 28 -27.42 -3.52 0.19
C GLY A 28 -28.77 -4.10 0.54
N PHE A 29 -29.78 -3.85 -0.30
CA PHE A 29 -31.16 -4.28 -0.01
C PHE A 29 -31.81 -4.88 -1.25
N ILE A 30 -32.50 -5.99 -1.05
CA ILE A 30 -33.22 -6.68 -2.11
C ILE A 30 -34.72 -6.58 -1.83
N ILE A 31 -35.48 -6.23 -2.88
CA ILE A 31 -36.96 -6.23 -2.88
C ILE A 31 -37.41 -7.61 -3.33
N VAL A 32 -37.96 -8.37 -2.42
CA VAL A 32 -38.51 -9.70 -2.73
C VAL A 32 -39.97 -9.54 -3.17
N ILE A 33 -40.28 -10.05 -4.36
CA ILE A 33 -41.63 -10.04 -4.96
C ILE A 33 -42.05 -11.45 -5.34
N ASP A 34 -43.33 -11.70 -5.39
CA ASP A 34 -43.87 -12.92 -5.97
C ASP A 34 -43.92 -12.83 -7.52
N ARG A 35 -44.31 -13.92 -8.17
CA ARG A 35 -44.43 -13.98 -9.66
C ARG A 35 -45.53 -13.07 -10.22
N CYS A 36 -46.47 -12.61 -9.37
CA CYS A 36 -47.50 -11.63 -9.73
C CYS A 36 -47.04 -10.18 -9.53
N GLY A 37 -45.82 -9.97 -9.07
CA GLY A 37 -45.26 -8.64 -8.80
C GLY A 37 -45.66 -8.06 -7.44
N LYS A 38 -46.24 -8.81 -6.54
CA LYS A 38 -46.62 -8.32 -5.20
C LYS A 38 -45.37 -8.25 -4.32
N PHE A 39 -45.17 -7.13 -3.61
CA PHE A 39 -44.16 -6.99 -2.60
C PHE A 39 -44.38 -7.95 -1.45
N LEU A 40 -43.37 -8.69 -1.03
CA LEU A 40 -43.40 -9.63 0.07
C LEU A 40 -42.57 -9.14 1.28
N ARG A 41 -41.33 -8.80 1.08
CA ARG A 41 -40.40 -8.35 2.12
C ARG A 41 -39.16 -7.69 1.53
N PHE A 42 -38.36 -7.02 2.36
CA PHE A 42 -36.98 -6.71 2.05
C PHE A 42 -36.03 -7.81 2.55
N GLU A 43 -34.89 -7.93 1.93
CA GLU A 43 -33.76 -8.70 2.43
C GLU A 43 -32.52 -7.79 2.58
N ASP A 44 -31.88 -7.85 3.75
CA ASP A 44 -30.62 -7.12 4.01
C ASP A 44 -29.44 -7.95 3.52
N ARG A 45 -28.66 -7.39 2.61
CA ARG A 45 -27.46 -7.97 2.02
C ARG A 45 -26.19 -7.20 2.40
N ARG A 46 -26.25 -6.34 3.41
CA ARG A 46 -25.09 -5.67 3.97
C ARG A 46 -24.23 -6.68 4.72
N ILE A 47 -22.91 -6.56 4.55
CA ILE A 47 -21.92 -7.35 5.29
C ILE A 47 -21.54 -6.60 6.57
N ASP A 48 -21.36 -5.28 6.46
CA ASP A 48 -21.08 -4.38 7.57
C ASP A 48 -21.63 -2.96 7.30
N LYS A 49 -21.24 -1.98 8.15
CA LYS A 49 -21.67 -0.58 8.00
C LYS A 49 -21.16 0.12 6.74
N LYS A 50 -20.20 -0.47 6.02
CA LYS A 50 -19.49 0.15 4.88
C LYS A 50 -19.54 -0.68 3.60
N SER A 51 -19.95 -1.93 3.66
CA SER A 51 -19.94 -2.88 2.55
C SER A 51 -21.22 -3.71 2.47
N ALA A 52 -21.54 -4.19 1.27
CA ALA A 52 -22.67 -5.06 0.98
C ALA A 52 -22.27 -6.19 0.01
N GLN A 53 -23.13 -7.19 -0.11
CA GLN A 53 -22.93 -8.29 -1.06
C GLN A 53 -22.80 -7.74 -2.49
N ARG A 54 -21.85 -8.29 -3.24
CA ARG A 54 -21.60 -7.93 -4.64
C ARG A 54 -22.33 -8.83 -5.58
N PHE A 55 -22.94 -8.21 -6.58
CA PHE A 55 -23.66 -8.90 -7.64
C PHE A 55 -23.12 -8.47 -9.01
N LEU A 56 -22.98 -9.43 -9.92
CA LEU A 56 -22.63 -9.14 -11.31
C LEU A 56 -23.86 -8.60 -12.02
N VAL A 57 -23.82 -7.35 -12.46
CA VAL A 57 -24.93 -6.65 -13.10
C VAL A 57 -24.42 -5.84 -14.29
N LYS A 58 -25.33 -5.31 -15.13
CA LYS A 58 -24.93 -4.38 -16.21
C LYS A 58 -24.26 -3.15 -15.62
N LYS A 59 -23.21 -2.66 -16.30
CA LYS A 59 -22.44 -1.48 -15.87
C LYS A 59 -23.37 -0.28 -15.64
N SER A 60 -23.16 0.41 -14.53
CA SER A 60 -23.88 1.63 -14.16
C SER A 60 -23.78 2.68 -15.25
N VAL A 61 -24.91 3.34 -15.53
CA VAL A 61 -24.95 4.43 -16.52
C VAL A 61 -24.28 5.69 -15.97
N SER A 62 -23.53 6.39 -16.79
CA SER A 62 -22.97 7.70 -16.45
C SER A 62 -24.09 8.74 -16.46
N ARG A 63 -24.26 9.46 -15.35
CA ARG A 63 -25.27 10.50 -15.18
C ARG A 63 -24.62 11.88 -15.24
N SER A 64 -25.22 12.77 -16.03
CA SER A 64 -24.87 14.19 -16.08
C SER A 64 -26.04 15.04 -15.56
N SER A 65 -26.73 15.77 -16.42
CA SER A 65 -27.89 16.61 -16.06
C SER A 65 -29.23 15.90 -16.21
N ALA A 66 -29.35 14.94 -17.14
CA ALA A 66 -30.59 14.21 -17.38
C ALA A 66 -30.69 12.95 -16.48
N PRO A 67 -31.88 12.59 -15.99
CA PRO A 67 -32.10 11.36 -15.27
C PRO A 67 -31.99 10.16 -16.22
N VAL A 68 -31.16 9.19 -15.85
CA VAL A 68 -31.01 7.91 -16.57
C VAL A 68 -31.01 6.78 -15.55
N ALA A 69 -31.79 5.72 -15.76
CA ALA A 69 -31.91 4.58 -14.88
C ALA A 69 -30.87 3.49 -15.20
N ASN A 70 -30.35 2.84 -14.18
CA ASN A 70 -29.58 1.60 -14.34
C ASN A 70 -30.50 0.42 -14.73
N TYR A 71 -29.89 -0.69 -15.06
CA TYR A 71 -30.59 -1.88 -15.55
C TYR A 71 -31.02 -2.77 -14.39
N LEU A 72 -32.29 -2.67 -13.97
CA LEU A 72 -32.94 -3.48 -12.90
C LEU A 72 -32.34 -3.33 -11.51
N TYR A 73 -31.56 -2.30 -11.29
CA TYR A 73 -31.08 -1.89 -9.97
C TYR A 73 -30.83 -0.38 -9.95
N ASP A 74 -31.09 0.26 -8.84
CA ASP A 74 -30.76 1.68 -8.63
C ASP A 74 -30.93 2.08 -7.14
N ASN A 75 -30.76 3.36 -6.82
CA ASN A 75 -31.11 3.90 -5.51
C ASN A 75 -32.63 4.06 -5.33
N CYS A 76 -33.05 4.32 -4.10
CA CYS A 76 -34.47 4.41 -3.73
C CYS A 76 -35.28 5.42 -4.56
N LYS A 77 -34.69 6.54 -5.00
CA LYS A 77 -35.40 7.56 -5.79
C LYS A 77 -35.83 7.05 -7.14
N TYR A 78 -35.05 6.15 -7.73
CA TYR A 78 -35.37 5.51 -9.01
C TYR A 78 -36.26 4.30 -8.82
N VAL A 79 -35.92 3.40 -7.87
CA VAL A 79 -36.57 2.09 -7.78
C VAL A 79 -37.99 2.18 -7.22
N PHE A 80 -38.24 2.99 -6.20
CA PHE A 80 -39.57 3.12 -5.61
C PHE A 80 -39.99 4.57 -5.32
N GLY A 81 -39.31 5.55 -5.92
CA GLY A 81 -39.78 6.95 -5.92
C GLY A 81 -39.88 7.56 -4.53
N TYR A 82 -39.00 7.15 -3.60
CA TYR A 82 -39.02 7.63 -2.21
C TYR A 82 -37.68 8.27 -1.83
N SER A 83 -37.76 9.30 -1.00
CA SER A 83 -36.61 9.90 -0.33
C SER A 83 -37.08 10.66 0.92
N ASP A 84 -36.24 10.68 1.95
CA ASP A 84 -36.43 11.47 3.16
C ASP A 84 -36.19 12.97 2.95
N LYS A 85 -35.49 13.32 1.90
CA LYS A 85 -35.08 14.69 1.56
C LYS A 85 -35.09 14.90 0.04
N GLY A 86 -35.43 16.10 -0.38
CA GLY A 86 -35.30 16.53 -1.77
C GLY A 86 -36.62 16.99 -2.41
N ASP A 87 -36.50 17.40 -3.66
CA ASP A 87 -37.60 17.87 -4.48
C ASP A 87 -38.44 16.68 -4.97
N MET A 88 -39.68 16.58 -4.49
CA MET A 88 -40.57 15.47 -4.82
C MET A 88 -40.88 15.38 -6.32
N GLU A 89 -40.90 16.51 -7.04
CA GLU A 89 -41.12 16.49 -8.46
C GLU A 89 -39.96 15.85 -9.23
N LYS A 90 -38.72 16.11 -8.78
CA LYS A 90 -37.53 15.42 -9.33
C LYS A 90 -37.51 13.93 -8.99
N ILE A 91 -37.90 13.57 -7.78
CA ILE A 91 -37.96 12.17 -7.35
C ILE A 91 -38.98 11.41 -8.21
N ARG A 92 -40.15 12.00 -8.47
CA ARG A 92 -41.14 11.42 -9.37
C ARG A 92 -40.57 11.22 -10.78
N LYS A 93 -39.85 12.19 -11.34
CA LYS A 93 -39.18 12.03 -12.64
C LYS A 93 -38.19 10.87 -12.67
N TYR A 94 -37.41 10.67 -11.59
CA TYR A 94 -36.48 9.54 -11.50
C TYR A 94 -37.20 8.20 -11.49
N PHE A 95 -38.29 8.10 -10.74
CA PHE A 95 -39.12 6.89 -10.66
C PHE A 95 -39.75 6.55 -12.03
N GLU A 96 -40.31 7.54 -12.72
CA GLU A 96 -40.90 7.33 -14.05
C GLU A 96 -39.83 6.87 -15.07
N VAL A 97 -38.62 7.39 -15.01
CA VAL A 97 -37.51 6.95 -15.88
C VAL A 97 -37.14 5.50 -15.61
N PHE A 98 -37.13 5.06 -14.34
CA PHE A 98 -36.84 3.68 -14.01
C PHE A 98 -38.00 2.75 -14.44
N LYS A 99 -39.24 3.15 -14.19
CA LYS A 99 -40.44 2.44 -14.62
C LYS A 99 -40.51 2.27 -16.15
N ALA A 100 -40.20 3.33 -16.88
CA ALA A 100 -40.09 3.28 -18.35
C ALA A 100 -39.00 2.30 -18.80
N LYS A 101 -37.83 2.31 -18.13
CA LYS A 101 -36.75 1.37 -18.42
C LYS A 101 -37.16 -0.09 -18.19
N VAL A 102 -37.88 -0.37 -17.12
CA VAL A 102 -38.43 -1.72 -16.84
C VAL A 102 -39.42 -2.12 -17.94
N LYS A 103 -40.28 -1.18 -18.39
CA LYS A 103 -41.18 -1.42 -19.51
C LYS A 103 -40.44 -1.76 -20.80
N ASP A 104 -39.41 -1.00 -21.18
CA ASP A 104 -38.60 -1.26 -22.36
C ASP A 104 -37.98 -2.67 -22.33
N ILE A 105 -37.54 -3.11 -21.14
CA ILE A 105 -36.98 -4.46 -20.93
C ILE A 105 -38.09 -5.52 -21.10
N TYR A 106 -39.27 -5.28 -20.52
CA TYR A 106 -40.42 -6.19 -20.68
C TYR A 106 -40.86 -6.29 -22.12
N ASP A 107 -40.96 -5.18 -22.86
CA ASP A 107 -41.35 -5.17 -24.27
C ASP A 107 -40.33 -5.93 -25.15
N ALA A 108 -39.04 -5.93 -24.76
CA ALA A 108 -37.99 -6.70 -25.43
C ALA A 108 -38.00 -8.20 -25.05
N PHE A 109 -38.50 -8.56 -23.88
CA PHE A 109 -38.50 -9.94 -23.35
C PHE A 109 -39.83 -10.31 -22.70
N PRO A 110 -40.95 -10.29 -23.44
CA PRO A 110 -42.28 -10.50 -22.89
C PRO A 110 -42.52 -11.91 -22.34
N ASP A 111 -41.74 -12.89 -22.78
CA ASP A 111 -41.83 -14.29 -22.34
C ASP A 111 -40.96 -14.59 -21.10
N ASN A 112 -40.14 -13.65 -20.67
CA ASN A 112 -39.31 -13.82 -19.45
C ASN A 112 -40.15 -13.59 -18.20
N GLU A 113 -40.39 -14.63 -17.44
CA GLU A 113 -41.24 -14.59 -16.24
C GLU A 113 -40.73 -13.64 -15.14
N ASP A 114 -39.42 -13.45 -15.00
CA ASP A 114 -38.83 -12.57 -14.00
C ASP A 114 -39.08 -11.10 -14.33
N ILE A 115 -38.88 -10.72 -15.60
CA ILE A 115 -39.16 -9.36 -16.07
C ILE A 115 -40.65 -9.08 -16.02
N LYS A 116 -41.49 -10.06 -16.32
CA LYS A 116 -42.93 -9.97 -16.22
C LYS A 116 -43.35 -9.66 -14.78
N ALA A 117 -42.76 -10.34 -13.81
CA ALA A 117 -43.03 -10.07 -12.38
C ALA A 117 -42.60 -8.66 -11.95
N VAL A 118 -41.38 -8.23 -12.37
CA VAL A 118 -40.89 -6.86 -12.09
C VAL A 118 -41.78 -5.81 -12.77
N TYR A 119 -42.19 -6.05 -14.04
CA TYR A 119 -43.10 -5.16 -14.73
C TYR A 119 -44.48 -5.08 -14.04
N ALA A 120 -45.05 -6.22 -13.62
CA ALA A 120 -46.30 -6.28 -12.90
C ALA A 120 -46.25 -5.52 -11.55
N PHE A 121 -45.09 -5.55 -10.85
CA PHE A 121 -44.88 -4.75 -9.66
C PHE A 121 -45.08 -3.25 -9.94
N TYR A 122 -44.57 -2.71 -11.07
CA TYR A 122 -44.73 -1.32 -11.46
C TYR A 122 -46.09 -0.97 -12.09
N GLN A 123 -46.99 -1.93 -12.30
CA GLN A 123 -48.38 -1.66 -12.74
C GLN A 123 -49.31 -1.39 -11.54
N GLN A 124 -48.87 -1.68 -10.33
CA GLN A 124 -49.64 -1.40 -9.11
C GLN A 124 -49.58 0.10 -8.79
N ASP A 125 -50.56 0.57 -8.00
CA ASP A 125 -50.57 1.95 -7.50
C ASP A 125 -49.32 2.22 -6.66
N HIS A 126 -48.65 3.34 -6.94
CA HIS A 126 -47.41 3.72 -6.26
C HIS A 126 -47.57 3.86 -4.75
N SER A 127 -48.71 4.44 -4.29
CA SER A 127 -48.98 4.62 -2.87
C SER A 127 -49.20 3.29 -2.16
N PHE A 128 -49.76 2.32 -2.86
CA PHE A 128 -49.93 0.96 -2.36
C PHE A 128 -48.58 0.24 -2.20
N ILE A 129 -47.70 0.36 -3.19
CA ILE A 129 -46.37 -0.23 -3.12
C ILE A 129 -45.58 0.35 -1.95
N VAL A 130 -45.48 1.67 -1.86
CA VAL A 130 -44.74 2.34 -0.78
C VAL A 130 -45.37 2.03 0.59
N GLY A 131 -46.70 2.04 0.69
CA GLY A 131 -47.41 1.69 1.94
C GLY A 131 -47.19 0.24 2.37
N ALA A 132 -47.02 -0.70 1.42
CA ALA A 132 -46.65 -2.09 1.76
C ALA A 132 -45.21 -2.18 2.25
N MET A 133 -44.27 -1.49 1.58
CA MET A 133 -42.87 -1.44 1.96
C MET A 133 -42.65 -0.81 3.35
N GLN A 134 -43.39 0.24 3.67
CA GLN A 134 -43.33 0.93 4.97
C GLN A 134 -43.78 0.05 6.16
N LYS A 135 -44.48 -1.03 5.92
CA LYS A 135 -44.90 -1.99 6.95
C LYS A 135 -43.86 -3.10 7.19
N ASP A 136 -42.84 -3.19 6.35
CA ASP A 136 -41.78 -4.18 6.51
C ASP A 136 -40.87 -3.85 7.70
N SER A 137 -40.42 -4.90 8.40
CA SER A 137 -39.57 -4.77 9.60
C SER A 137 -38.22 -4.08 9.37
N LEU A 138 -37.71 -4.10 8.14
CA LEU A 138 -36.44 -3.44 7.77
C LEU A 138 -36.62 -1.98 7.35
N TRP A 139 -37.89 -1.49 7.21
CA TRP A 139 -38.12 -0.15 6.68
C TRP A 139 -37.45 0.96 7.47
N ASP A 140 -37.51 0.93 8.79
CA ASP A 140 -36.92 1.97 9.64
C ASP A 140 -35.39 2.04 9.48
N ASP A 141 -34.75 0.91 9.28
CA ASP A 141 -33.31 0.86 9.02
C ASP A 141 -32.98 1.30 7.59
N ILE A 142 -33.77 0.90 6.60
CA ILE A 142 -33.67 1.36 5.22
C ILE A 142 -33.81 2.89 5.16
N ALA A 143 -34.84 3.45 5.78
CA ALA A 143 -35.12 4.89 5.78
C ALA A 143 -33.94 5.71 6.36
N LYS A 144 -33.28 5.22 7.42
CA LYS A 144 -32.06 5.83 8.01
C LYS A 144 -30.82 5.76 7.10
N ASN A 145 -30.83 4.90 6.10
CA ASN A 145 -29.67 4.58 5.26
C ASN A 145 -29.83 4.98 3.78
N LEU A 146 -30.92 5.65 3.37
CA LEU A 146 -31.25 5.95 1.98
C LEU A 146 -30.15 6.71 1.19
N ASN A 147 -29.33 7.48 1.88
CA ASN A 147 -28.27 8.28 1.27
C ASN A 147 -26.87 7.67 1.48
N LYS A 148 -26.76 6.43 1.92
CA LYS A 148 -25.50 5.73 2.12
C LYS A 148 -25.01 5.05 0.83
N LYS A 149 -23.72 4.77 0.75
CA LYS A 149 -23.07 4.16 -0.43
C LYS A 149 -23.73 2.84 -0.87
N TYR A 150 -24.22 2.06 0.06
CA TYR A 150 -24.80 0.73 -0.18
C TYR A 150 -26.35 0.73 -0.28
N SER A 151 -27.00 1.90 -0.32
CA SER A 151 -28.46 2.01 -0.47
C SER A 151 -28.89 1.86 -1.93
N THR A 152 -28.42 0.79 -2.56
CA THR A 152 -28.82 0.34 -3.88
C THR A 152 -29.77 -0.83 -3.71
N PHE A 153 -30.83 -0.86 -4.53
CA PHE A 153 -31.89 -1.84 -4.50
C PHE A 153 -31.97 -2.62 -5.82
N SER A 154 -32.36 -3.87 -5.75
CA SER A 154 -32.69 -4.72 -6.88
C SER A 154 -33.81 -5.68 -6.49
N PHE A 155 -34.25 -6.51 -7.44
CA PHE A 155 -35.38 -7.43 -7.26
C PHE A 155 -34.92 -8.88 -7.15
N LEU A 156 -35.62 -9.65 -6.33
CA LEU A 156 -35.53 -11.10 -6.23
C LEU A 156 -36.92 -11.68 -6.33
N ILE A 157 -37.11 -12.69 -7.15
CA ILE A 157 -38.38 -13.45 -7.19
C ILE A 157 -38.37 -14.45 -6.04
N GLU A 158 -39.46 -14.57 -5.32
CA GLU A 158 -39.58 -15.51 -4.20
C GLU A 158 -39.26 -16.94 -4.64
N GLY A 159 -38.40 -17.59 -3.88
CA GLY A 159 -37.88 -18.93 -4.17
C GLY A 159 -36.61 -18.97 -5.07
N ASP A 160 -36.20 -17.85 -5.64
CA ASP A 160 -34.98 -17.78 -6.42
C ASP A 160 -33.75 -17.51 -5.54
N THR A 161 -32.57 -17.89 -6.04
CA THR A 161 -31.29 -17.64 -5.38
C THR A 161 -30.53 -16.45 -5.95
N LYS A 162 -30.90 -15.99 -7.17
CA LYS A 162 -30.24 -14.91 -7.88
C LYS A 162 -31.18 -13.73 -8.09
N ILE A 163 -30.69 -12.52 -7.84
CA ILE A 163 -31.42 -11.29 -8.17
C ILE A 163 -31.68 -11.20 -9.67
N VAL A 164 -32.79 -10.58 -10.05
CA VAL A 164 -33.22 -10.47 -11.45
C VAL A 164 -32.15 -9.77 -12.30
N ALA A 165 -31.51 -8.71 -11.78
CA ALA A 165 -30.44 -7.97 -12.45
C ALA A 165 -29.18 -8.80 -12.74
N SER A 166 -28.99 -9.99 -12.09
CA SER A 166 -27.80 -10.85 -12.25
C SER A 166 -28.08 -12.12 -13.07
N LYS A 167 -29.29 -12.31 -13.60
CA LYS A 167 -29.61 -13.50 -14.38
C LYS A 167 -28.96 -13.42 -15.77
N ARG A 168 -28.24 -14.48 -16.15
CA ARG A 168 -27.45 -14.52 -17.42
C ARG A 168 -28.29 -14.22 -18.64
N GLU A 169 -29.51 -14.72 -18.70
CA GLU A 169 -30.44 -14.51 -19.81
C GLU A 169 -30.75 -13.02 -20.04
N LEU A 170 -30.75 -12.22 -18.98
CA LEU A 170 -31.01 -10.79 -19.03
C LEU A 170 -29.73 -9.94 -19.20
N ILE A 171 -28.58 -10.49 -18.82
CA ILE A 171 -27.29 -9.81 -18.92
C ILE A 171 -26.73 -9.90 -20.37
N ASN A 172 -26.78 -11.08 -20.99
CA ASN A 172 -26.15 -11.37 -22.28
C ASN A 172 -26.88 -10.76 -23.50
N LEU A 173 -28.06 -10.23 -23.32
CA LEU A 173 -28.97 -9.80 -24.39
C LEU A 173 -28.63 -8.46 -25.06
N PHE A 174 -27.48 -7.84 -24.77
CA PHE A 174 -27.13 -6.52 -25.30
C PHE A 174 -25.71 -6.40 -25.89
N ASP A 175 -25.13 -7.52 -26.30
CA ASP A 175 -23.72 -7.55 -26.74
C ASP A 175 -23.54 -7.35 -28.27
N GLU A 176 -24.58 -6.95 -28.99
CA GLU A 176 -24.54 -6.79 -30.44
C GLU A 176 -24.64 -5.32 -30.86
N ASN A 177 -23.53 -4.61 -30.83
CA ASN A 177 -23.27 -3.51 -31.76
C ASN A 177 -21.79 -3.11 -31.77
N HIS A 178 -20.91 -3.95 -32.23
CA HIS A 178 -19.57 -3.56 -32.64
C HIS A 178 -19.62 -2.93 -34.05
N GLY A 179 -20.05 -1.68 -34.12
CA GLY A 179 -20.03 -0.90 -35.36
C GLY A 179 -18.61 -0.64 -35.86
N VAL A 180 -18.36 -0.92 -37.13
CA VAL A 180 -17.05 -0.95 -37.78
C VAL A 180 -16.48 0.45 -38.13
N ALA A 181 -17.03 1.54 -37.72
CA ALA A 181 -16.50 2.89 -38.03
C ALA A 181 -15.87 3.56 -36.80
N GLY A 182 -14.54 3.68 -36.77
CA GLY A 182 -13.84 4.30 -35.64
C GLY A 182 -12.46 4.82 -35.97
N ASN A 183 -11.76 5.29 -34.94
CA ASN A 183 -10.35 5.67 -35.00
C ASN A 183 -9.47 4.52 -34.54
N LEU A 184 -8.18 4.60 -34.87
CA LEU A 184 -7.18 3.66 -34.36
C LEU A 184 -7.06 3.79 -32.84
N CYS A 185 -7.37 2.73 -32.12
CA CYS A 185 -7.20 2.68 -30.66
C CYS A 185 -5.72 2.65 -30.28
N LEU A 186 -5.28 3.57 -29.43
CA LEU A 186 -3.88 3.67 -29.00
C LEU A 186 -3.42 2.50 -28.08
N ILE A 187 -4.36 1.73 -27.52
CA ILE A 187 -4.05 0.58 -26.66
C ILE A 187 -3.96 -0.71 -27.47
N THR A 188 -4.95 -0.96 -28.33
CA THR A 188 -5.09 -2.23 -29.05
C THR A 188 -4.49 -2.22 -30.45
N GLY A 189 -4.25 -1.04 -31.03
CA GLY A 189 -3.82 -0.90 -32.43
C GLY A 189 -4.90 -1.26 -33.45
N ARG A 190 -6.17 -1.38 -33.05
CA ARG A 190 -7.30 -1.75 -33.94
C ARG A 190 -8.22 -0.55 -34.16
N TYR A 191 -8.87 -0.49 -35.29
CA TYR A 191 -9.92 0.51 -35.55
C TYR A 191 -11.19 0.11 -34.79
N SER A 192 -11.72 1.04 -34.00
CA SER A 192 -12.88 0.81 -33.15
C SER A 192 -13.58 2.11 -32.81
N LYS A 193 -14.81 2.03 -32.30
CA LYS A 193 -15.53 3.18 -31.72
C LYS A 193 -14.77 3.73 -30.52
N VAL A 194 -14.55 5.04 -30.50
CA VAL A 194 -13.79 5.76 -29.47
C VAL A 194 -14.69 6.23 -28.35
N VAL A 195 -14.24 6.06 -27.10
CA VAL A 195 -14.91 6.63 -25.94
C VAL A 195 -14.62 8.13 -25.84
N GLU A 196 -15.67 8.96 -25.84
CA GLU A 196 -15.52 10.40 -25.64
C GLU A 196 -15.15 10.76 -24.20
N ILE A 197 -15.76 10.09 -23.23
CA ILE A 197 -15.60 10.36 -21.80
C ILE A 197 -15.31 9.04 -21.08
N THR A 198 -14.10 8.94 -20.50
CA THR A 198 -13.66 7.75 -19.76
C THR A 198 -14.39 7.59 -18.43
N THR A 199 -14.40 6.36 -17.94
CA THR A 199 -14.98 6.00 -16.63
C THR A 199 -14.21 6.66 -15.48
N ALA A 200 -14.92 7.05 -14.44
CA ALA A 200 -14.33 7.58 -13.22
C ALA A 200 -13.60 6.48 -12.43
N THR A 201 -12.49 6.86 -11.80
CA THR A 201 -11.71 6.02 -10.91
C THR A 201 -11.46 6.78 -9.61
N LYS A 202 -11.88 6.23 -8.48
CA LYS A 202 -11.76 6.88 -7.18
C LYS A 202 -10.53 6.40 -6.44
N ILE A 203 -9.64 7.32 -6.08
CA ILE A 203 -8.55 7.09 -5.12
C ILE A 203 -8.75 7.93 -3.86
N LEU A 204 -8.07 7.58 -2.78
CA LEU A 204 -8.18 8.35 -1.52
C LEU A 204 -7.79 9.81 -1.74
N GLY A 205 -8.64 10.73 -1.30
CA GLY A 205 -8.44 12.18 -1.44
C GLY A 205 -8.83 12.76 -2.80
N SER A 206 -9.27 11.95 -3.78
CA SER A 206 -9.80 12.45 -5.04
C SER A 206 -11.32 12.69 -4.98
N GLN A 207 -11.83 13.48 -5.93
CA GLN A 207 -13.27 13.59 -6.17
C GLN A 207 -13.80 12.24 -6.73
N GLU A 208 -15.12 12.00 -6.56
CA GLU A 208 -15.75 10.77 -7.07
C GLU A 208 -15.76 10.67 -8.60
N THR A 209 -15.65 11.80 -9.26
CA THR A 209 -15.59 11.92 -10.72
C THR A 209 -14.16 11.90 -11.27
N ALA A 210 -13.16 11.69 -10.44
CA ALA A 210 -11.76 11.70 -10.85
C ALA A 210 -11.46 10.62 -11.91
N LYS A 211 -10.59 10.95 -12.86
CA LYS A 211 -10.26 10.10 -13.99
C LYS A 211 -8.76 10.02 -14.21
N LEU A 212 -8.29 8.86 -14.63
CA LEU A 212 -6.90 8.67 -15.01
C LEU A 212 -6.60 9.35 -16.35
N VAL A 213 -7.52 9.22 -17.32
CA VAL A 213 -7.44 9.88 -18.62
C VAL A 213 -8.65 10.80 -18.77
N ALA A 214 -8.42 12.09 -18.97
CA ALA A 214 -9.49 13.06 -19.17
C ALA A 214 -9.00 14.26 -19.96
N PHE A 215 -9.86 14.76 -20.85
CA PHE A 215 -9.65 15.99 -21.62
C PHE A 215 -10.76 16.98 -21.29
N GLN A 216 -10.37 18.19 -20.94
CA GLN A 216 -11.30 19.25 -20.63
C GLN A 216 -11.56 20.09 -21.90
N VAL A 217 -12.82 20.22 -22.27
CA VAL A 217 -13.24 21.04 -23.42
C VAL A 217 -12.96 22.53 -23.13
N ASN A 218 -12.56 23.28 -24.13
CA ASN A 218 -12.31 24.72 -24.07
C ASN A 218 -11.18 25.17 -23.11
N SER A 219 -10.25 24.29 -22.80
CA SER A 219 -9.14 24.58 -21.87
C SER A 219 -7.75 24.39 -22.52
N GLY A 220 -7.68 24.47 -23.85
CA GLY A 220 -6.43 24.31 -24.61
C GLY A 220 -5.93 22.87 -24.77
N TYR A 221 -6.72 21.89 -24.33
CA TYR A 221 -6.41 20.47 -24.51
C TYR A 221 -7.00 19.87 -25.79
N ASP A 222 -7.91 20.60 -26.44
CA ASP A 222 -8.45 20.22 -27.74
C ASP A 222 -7.50 20.71 -28.84
N SER A 223 -6.97 19.77 -29.63
CA SER A 223 -5.98 20.07 -30.67
C SER A 223 -6.41 19.51 -32.02
N TYR A 224 -6.02 20.18 -33.09
CA TYR A 224 -6.27 19.73 -34.47
C TYR A 224 -7.74 19.40 -34.78
N GLY A 225 -8.66 20.18 -34.21
CA GLY A 225 -10.12 19.97 -34.39
C GLY A 225 -10.68 18.74 -33.68
N LYS A 226 -9.89 18.08 -32.80
CA LYS A 226 -10.33 16.94 -32.00
C LYS A 226 -10.82 17.42 -30.64
N SER A 227 -11.88 16.81 -30.13
CA SER A 227 -12.43 17.11 -28.81
C SER A 227 -12.43 15.89 -27.90
N LYS A 228 -12.37 16.09 -26.59
CA LYS A 228 -12.48 15.06 -25.56
C LYS A 228 -11.54 13.85 -25.83
N GLY A 229 -12.08 12.62 -25.74
CA GLY A 229 -11.35 11.36 -25.94
C GLY A 229 -10.75 11.19 -27.35
N TYR A 230 -11.21 11.93 -28.34
CA TYR A 230 -10.62 11.92 -29.68
C TYR A 230 -9.19 12.47 -29.74
N ASN A 231 -8.75 13.22 -28.70
CA ASN A 231 -7.37 13.67 -28.58
C ASN A 231 -6.39 12.51 -28.27
N ALA A 232 -6.88 11.46 -27.61
CA ALA A 232 -6.16 10.19 -27.40
C ALA A 232 -7.15 9.04 -27.57
N PRO A 233 -7.40 8.59 -28.81
CA PRO A 233 -8.48 7.67 -29.11
C PRO A 233 -8.24 6.29 -28.45
N ILE A 234 -9.19 5.88 -27.64
CA ILE A 234 -9.23 4.60 -26.94
C ILE A 234 -10.59 3.97 -27.24
N SER A 235 -10.60 2.69 -27.62
CA SER A 235 -11.84 1.96 -27.87
C SER A 235 -12.66 1.74 -26.59
N GLU A 236 -13.98 1.55 -26.74
CA GLU A 236 -14.87 1.24 -25.61
C GLU A 236 -14.41 -0.02 -24.87
N GLU A 237 -14.00 -1.06 -25.59
CA GLU A 237 -13.46 -2.29 -25.01
C GLU A 237 -12.18 -2.04 -24.20
N ALA A 238 -11.22 -1.32 -24.78
CA ALA A 238 -9.95 -1.05 -24.11
C ALA A 238 -10.13 -0.10 -22.91
N GLU A 239 -11.03 0.87 -23.00
CA GLU A 239 -11.40 1.75 -21.91
C GLU A 239 -12.03 0.95 -20.76
N PHE A 240 -12.97 0.11 -21.09
CA PHE A 240 -13.60 -0.76 -20.11
C PHE A 240 -12.58 -1.67 -19.43
N ALA A 241 -11.72 -2.33 -20.20
CA ALA A 241 -10.72 -3.25 -19.68
C ALA A 241 -9.76 -2.57 -18.69
N TYR A 242 -9.11 -1.46 -19.08
CA TYR A 242 -8.15 -0.81 -18.19
C TYR A 242 -8.80 -0.14 -16.99
N THR A 243 -10.02 0.40 -17.13
CA THR A 243 -10.72 1.02 -15.98
C THR A 243 -11.25 -0.03 -15.01
N THR A 244 -11.72 -1.17 -15.50
CA THR A 244 -12.14 -2.30 -14.68
C THR A 244 -10.95 -2.89 -13.92
N ALA A 245 -9.80 -3.12 -14.59
CA ALA A 245 -8.56 -3.54 -13.97
C ALA A 245 -8.11 -2.57 -12.86
N LEU A 246 -8.08 -1.27 -13.19
CA LEU A 246 -7.67 -0.23 -12.25
C LEU A 246 -8.60 -0.17 -11.03
N ASN A 247 -9.91 -0.20 -11.23
CA ASN A 247 -10.89 -0.20 -10.14
C ASN A 247 -10.85 -1.50 -9.33
N HIS A 248 -10.54 -2.64 -9.96
CA HIS A 248 -10.30 -3.91 -9.27
C HIS A 248 -9.09 -3.84 -8.34
N LEU A 249 -7.95 -3.36 -8.82
CA LEU A 249 -6.73 -3.17 -8.02
C LEU A 249 -6.92 -2.15 -6.88
N LEU A 250 -7.83 -1.17 -7.06
CA LEU A 250 -8.12 -0.12 -6.07
C LEU A 250 -9.16 -0.53 -5.01
N ARG A 251 -9.81 -1.67 -5.11
CA ARG A 251 -10.82 -2.13 -4.13
C ARG A 251 -10.29 -2.07 -2.70
N SER A 252 -11.19 -1.89 -1.73
CA SER A 252 -10.81 -1.81 -0.30
C SER A 252 -10.09 -3.06 0.21
N ASP A 253 -10.49 -4.22 -0.29
CA ASP A 253 -9.98 -5.55 0.02
C ASP A 253 -8.84 -6.02 -0.91
N SER A 254 -8.32 -5.16 -1.78
CA SER A 254 -7.23 -5.52 -2.69
C SER A 254 -5.90 -5.67 -1.96
N HIS A 255 -5.23 -6.79 -2.18
CA HIS A 255 -3.86 -7.04 -1.74
C HIS A 255 -2.80 -6.49 -2.71
N ASN A 256 -3.21 -5.96 -3.86
CA ASN A 256 -2.33 -5.39 -4.88
C ASN A 256 -2.13 -3.87 -4.73
N LYS A 257 -2.39 -3.34 -3.53
CA LYS A 257 -2.19 -1.92 -3.24
C LYS A 257 -1.62 -1.67 -1.86
N PHE A 258 -0.90 -0.55 -1.74
CA PHE A 258 -0.50 0.01 -0.45
C PHE A 258 -0.58 1.54 -0.49
N MET A 259 -0.69 2.13 0.70
CA MET A 259 -0.83 3.58 0.86
C MET A 259 0.44 4.16 1.48
N VAL A 260 0.89 5.27 0.90
CA VAL A 260 2.05 6.01 1.41
C VAL A 260 1.70 7.50 1.45
N GLY A 261 1.41 8.00 2.64
CA GLY A 261 0.86 9.35 2.80
C GLY A 261 -0.48 9.49 2.06
N SER A 262 -0.59 10.46 1.16
CA SER A 262 -1.76 10.67 0.32
C SER A 262 -1.72 9.89 -1.01
N ARG A 263 -0.71 9.07 -1.23
CA ARG A 263 -0.48 8.37 -2.50
C ARG A 263 -0.92 6.92 -2.41
N THR A 264 -1.47 6.41 -3.50
CA THR A 264 -1.88 5.01 -3.66
C THR A 264 -0.93 4.35 -4.66
N TYR A 265 -0.25 3.31 -4.24
CA TYR A 265 0.57 2.47 -5.09
C TYR A 265 -0.17 1.17 -5.40
N LEU A 266 -0.19 0.82 -6.66
CA LEU A 266 -0.71 -0.44 -7.18
C LEU A 266 0.44 -1.25 -7.75
N PHE A 267 0.36 -2.57 -7.65
CA PHE A 267 1.36 -3.46 -8.22
C PHE A 267 0.72 -4.74 -8.75
N TRP A 268 1.28 -5.29 -9.82
CA TRP A 268 0.82 -6.53 -10.42
C TRP A 268 1.90 -7.12 -11.33
N ALA A 269 1.82 -8.44 -11.59
CA ALA A 269 2.67 -9.12 -12.55
C ALA A 269 2.01 -9.20 -13.93
N SER A 270 2.76 -9.52 -14.98
CA SER A 270 2.24 -9.64 -16.34
C SER A 270 1.56 -10.97 -16.62
N SER A 271 1.84 -12.02 -15.83
CA SER A 271 1.37 -13.39 -16.07
C SER A 271 0.71 -14.00 -14.83
N ASN A 272 0.14 -15.20 -14.99
CA ASN A 272 -0.41 -16.02 -13.92
C ASN A 272 0.53 -17.15 -13.48
N SER A 273 1.83 -17.05 -13.79
CA SER A 273 2.82 -18.01 -13.30
C SER A 273 2.83 -18.07 -11.77
N GLU A 274 3.31 -19.16 -11.20
CA GLU A 274 3.43 -19.31 -9.74
C GLU A 274 4.30 -18.20 -9.14
N ALA A 275 5.45 -17.90 -9.76
CA ALA A 275 6.33 -16.81 -9.34
C ALA A 275 5.62 -15.44 -9.37
N SER A 276 4.78 -15.17 -10.38
CA SER A 276 3.99 -13.95 -10.48
C SER A 276 2.99 -13.82 -9.34
N LYS A 277 2.21 -14.87 -9.07
CA LYS A 277 1.21 -14.89 -7.98
C LYS A 277 1.85 -14.73 -6.61
N GLU A 278 2.92 -15.49 -6.34
CA GLU A 278 3.64 -15.40 -5.08
C GLU A 278 4.29 -14.02 -4.87
N SER A 279 4.76 -13.38 -5.93
CA SER A 279 5.30 -12.01 -5.87
C SER A 279 4.22 -11.00 -5.48
N GLU A 280 3.03 -11.09 -6.08
CA GLU A 280 1.90 -10.21 -5.75
C GLU A 280 1.46 -10.40 -4.28
N ASN A 281 1.29 -11.64 -3.83
CA ASN A 281 0.91 -11.97 -2.45
C ASN A 281 1.95 -11.50 -1.43
N SER A 282 3.23 -11.69 -1.72
CA SER A 282 4.32 -11.36 -0.80
C SER A 282 4.56 -9.87 -0.69
N LEU A 283 4.48 -9.10 -1.79
CA LEU A 283 4.81 -7.67 -1.77
C LEU A 283 3.88 -6.86 -0.87
N PHE A 284 2.61 -7.24 -0.76
CA PHE A 284 1.67 -6.63 0.17
C PHE A 284 2.17 -6.69 1.63
N SER A 285 2.77 -7.82 2.02
CA SER A 285 3.31 -8.01 3.37
C SER A 285 4.52 -7.12 3.68
N LEU A 286 5.31 -6.75 2.67
CA LEU A 286 6.44 -5.82 2.84
C LEU A 286 5.98 -4.37 3.05
N LEU A 287 4.94 -3.96 2.36
CA LEU A 287 4.55 -2.55 2.19
C LEU A 287 3.22 -2.22 2.85
N GLY A 288 2.31 -3.17 2.96
CA GLY A 288 0.99 -3.02 3.54
C GLY A 288 1.03 -2.98 5.06
N ARG A 289 0.04 -2.31 5.66
CA ARG A 289 -0.22 -2.35 7.09
C ARG A 289 -1.28 -3.40 7.35
N ILE A 290 -0.91 -4.50 7.99
CA ILE A 290 -1.85 -5.51 8.45
C ILE A 290 -2.04 -5.28 9.96
N GLU A 291 -3.28 -4.96 10.35
CA GLU A 291 -3.67 -4.74 11.75
C GLU A 291 -4.33 -6.04 12.29
N GLU A 292 -3.55 -7.08 12.50
CA GLU A 292 -4.00 -8.25 13.26
C GLU A 292 -3.24 -8.33 14.58
N GLU A 293 -3.95 -8.35 15.70
CA GLU A 293 -3.38 -8.29 17.06
C GLU A 293 -2.44 -9.46 17.40
N ASN A 294 -2.47 -10.57 16.66
CA ASN A 294 -1.72 -11.79 16.95
C ASN A 294 -0.71 -12.20 15.86
N ASP A 295 -0.39 -11.31 14.91
CA ASP A 295 0.46 -11.68 13.79
C ASP A 295 1.92 -11.26 13.97
N ASP A 296 2.85 -12.18 13.77
CA ASP A 296 4.28 -11.90 13.76
C ASP A 296 4.71 -11.20 12.47
N SER A 297 4.77 -9.88 12.52
CA SER A 297 5.19 -9.03 11.39
C SER A 297 6.55 -9.44 10.81
N ASN A 298 7.46 -9.95 11.65
CA ASN A 298 8.79 -10.37 11.22
C ASN A 298 8.73 -11.67 10.40
N ARG A 299 7.87 -12.61 10.77
CA ARG A 299 7.64 -13.88 10.02
C ARG A 299 7.10 -13.56 8.63
N ARG A 300 6.17 -12.62 8.50
CA ARG A 300 5.63 -12.20 7.19
C ARG A 300 6.70 -11.59 6.31
N ILE A 301 7.49 -10.66 6.85
CA ILE A 301 8.57 -10.02 6.07
C ILE A 301 9.65 -11.03 5.70
N LYS A 302 9.90 -12.04 6.54
CA LYS A 302 10.78 -13.17 6.18
C LYS A 302 10.24 -13.95 4.98
N LEU A 303 8.95 -14.24 4.93
CA LEU A 303 8.33 -14.90 3.77
C LEU A 303 8.52 -14.09 2.49
N VAL A 304 8.40 -12.76 2.56
CA VAL A 304 8.69 -11.88 1.42
C VAL A 304 10.12 -12.07 0.94
N TYR A 305 11.08 -12.01 1.86
CA TYR A 305 12.50 -12.23 1.54
C TYR A 305 12.72 -13.60 0.88
N ASP A 306 12.21 -14.66 1.50
CA ASP A 306 12.37 -16.04 1.01
C ASP A 306 11.76 -16.22 -0.39
N THR A 307 10.59 -15.63 -0.66
CA THR A 307 9.93 -15.66 -1.98
C THR A 307 10.76 -14.97 -3.04
N PHE A 308 11.12 -13.70 -2.82
CA PHE A 308 11.90 -12.96 -3.82
C PHE A 308 13.31 -13.51 -4.01
N GLN A 309 13.94 -14.02 -2.95
CA GLN A 309 15.22 -14.71 -3.05
C GLN A 309 15.10 -16.01 -3.86
N SER A 310 14.01 -16.73 -3.73
CA SER A 310 13.75 -17.96 -4.50
C SER A 310 13.54 -17.66 -6.00
N ILE A 311 12.87 -16.57 -6.33
CA ILE A 311 12.69 -16.11 -7.71
C ILE A 311 14.03 -15.64 -8.28
N TYR A 312 14.79 -14.83 -7.54
CA TYR A 312 16.07 -14.30 -7.99
C TYR A 312 17.08 -15.43 -8.27
N ASN A 313 17.16 -16.43 -7.40
CA ASN A 313 18.05 -17.57 -7.54
C ASN A 313 17.53 -18.67 -8.49
N GLY A 314 16.34 -18.50 -9.07
CA GLY A 314 15.75 -19.46 -10.00
C GLY A 314 15.17 -20.73 -9.35
N LYS A 315 15.04 -20.79 -8.00
CA LYS A 315 14.36 -21.90 -7.31
C LYS A 315 12.86 -21.88 -7.58
N LEU A 316 12.26 -20.70 -7.60
CA LEU A 316 10.91 -20.47 -8.08
C LEU A 316 11.03 -19.88 -9.49
N SER A 317 10.68 -20.67 -10.51
CA SER A 317 10.90 -20.30 -11.90
C SER A 317 9.97 -19.18 -12.34
N ALA A 318 10.53 -18.05 -12.76
CA ALA A 318 9.84 -17.03 -13.51
C ALA A 318 10.18 -17.19 -14.99
N ASN A 319 9.21 -16.98 -15.87
CA ASN A 319 9.47 -16.94 -17.30
C ASN A 319 10.29 -15.68 -17.65
N ASP A 320 11.09 -15.75 -18.71
CA ASP A 320 11.93 -14.62 -19.13
C ASP A 320 11.10 -13.37 -19.50
N ASP A 321 9.86 -13.58 -19.98
CA ASP A 321 8.93 -12.51 -20.35
C ASP A 321 8.07 -12.02 -19.18
N ASP A 322 8.16 -12.64 -17.99
CA ASP A 322 7.39 -12.22 -16.82
C ASP A 322 7.87 -10.85 -16.34
N LYS A 323 6.95 -9.88 -16.34
CA LYS A 323 7.19 -8.52 -15.89
C LYS A 323 6.44 -8.23 -14.61
N PHE A 324 6.97 -7.30 -13.84
CA PHE A 324 6.33 -6.73 -12.68
C PHE A 324 6.10 -5.23 -12.88
N PHE A 325 4.91 -4.78 -12.51
CA PHE A 325 4.46 -3.40 -12.70
C PHE A 325 4.15 -2.74 -11.37
N ILE A 326 4.52 -1.47 -11.24
CA ILE A 326 4.19 -0.65 -10.07
C ILE A 326 3.71 0.71 -10.55
N LEU A 327 2.50 1.10 -10.14
CA LEU A 327 1.84 2.35 -10.49
C LEU A 327 1.53 3.18 -9.25
N GLY A 328 2.17 4.32 -9.10
CA GLY A 328 1.89 5.29 -8.03
C GLY A 328 0.92 6.37 -8.52
N LEU A 329 -0.16 6.56 -7.78
CA LEU A 329 -1.23 7.51 -8.07
C LEU A 329 -1.37 8.54 -6.93
N ALA A 330 -1.60 9.80 -7.29
CA ALA A 330 -1.89 10.86 -6.35
C ALA A 330 -3.19 11.60 -6.71
N PRO A 331 -3.98 12.05 -5.70
CA PRO A 331 -5.18 12.85 -5.96
C PRO A 331 -4.81 14.22 -6.52
N ASN A 332 -5.53 14.63 -7.55
CA ASN A 332 -5.42 15.95 -8.17
C ASN A 332 -6.82 16.47 -8.56
N SER A 333 -7.64 16.82 -7.56
CA SER A 333 -9.04 17.23 -7.72
C SER A 333 -9.87 16.23 -8.52
N ALA A 334 -10.36 16.60 -9.69
CA ALA A 334 -11.13 15.75 -10.60
C ALA A 334 -10.26 14.87 -11.53
N ARG A 335 -8.95 14.86 -11.33
CA ARG A 335 -7.99 14.07 -12.10
C ARG A 335 -7.12 13.23 -11.16
N ILE A 336 -6.43 12.25 -11.71
CA ILE A 336 -5.46 11.43 -11.02
C ILE A 336 -4.10 11.69 -11.65
N ALA A 337 -3.13 12.07 -10.82
CA ALA A 337 -1.75 12.22 -11.26
C ALA A 337 -1.02 10.88 -11.15
N VAL A 338 -0.32 10.50 -12.21
CA VAL A 338 0.65 9.40 -12.15
C VAL A 338 1.95 9.97 -11.60
N VAL A 339 2.34 9.54 -10.39
CA VAL A 339 3.54 10.02 -9.70
C VAL A 339 4.69 9.03 -9.77
N TYR A 340 4.37 7.76 -10.08
CA TYR A 340 5.36 6.71 -10.23
C TYR A 340 4.87 5.67 -11.25
N TRP A 341 5.78 5.22 -12.10
CA TRP A 341 5.58 4.07 -12.98
C TRP A 341 6.88 3.29 -13.07
N ASN A 342 6.78 2.00 -12.87
CA ASN A 342 7.89 1.09 -13.11
C ASN A 342 7.39 -0.18 -13.81
N GLU A 343 8.16 -0.64 -14.78
CA GLU A 343 7.94 -1.85 -15.57
C GLU A 343 9.31 -2.52 -15.75
N MET A 344 9.48 -3.72 -15.21
CA MET A 344 10.76 -4.44 -15.30
C MET A 344 10.54 -5.96 -15.31
N PRO A 345 11.52 -6.76 -15.75
CA PRO A 345 11.49 -8.21 -15.60
C PRO A 345 11.28 -8.61 -14.13
N LEU A 346 10.44 -9.62 -13.88
CA LEU A 346 10.13 -10.07 -12.51
C LEU A 346 11.40 -10.51 -11.76
N ARG A 347 12.32 -11.19 -12.44
CA ARG A 347 13.59 -11.62 -11.84
C ARG A 347 14.48 -10.45 -11.43
N GLU A 348 14.52 -9.39 -12.22
CA GLU A 348 15.24 -8.15 -11.88
C GLU A 348 14.61 -7.48 -10.65
N PHE A 349 13.29 -7.36 -10.63
CA PHE A 349 12.55 -6.84 -9.46
C PHE A 349 12.84 -7.65 -8.20
N ALA A 350 12.84 -8.98 -8.30
CA ALA A 350 13.20 -9.87 -7.20
C ALA A 350 14.61 -9.62 -6.68
N GLY A 351 15.57 -9.39 -7.57
CA GLY A 351 16.94 -9.00 -7.21
C GLY A 351 17.00 -7.68 -6.43
N LEU A 352 16.21 -6.68 -6.82
CA LEU A 352 16.15 -5.38 -6.12
C LEU A 352 15.55 -5.51 -4.71
N ILE A 353 14.49 -6.31 -4.55
CA ILE A 353 13.92 -6.60 -3.23
C ILE A 353 14.92 -7.36 -2.35
N SER A 354 15.59 -8.38 -2.89
CA SER A 354 16.64 -9.14 -2.18
C SER A 354 17.80 -8.22 -1.76
N LYS A 355 18.24 -7.31 -2.64
CA LYS A 355 19.24 -6.29 -2.34
C LYS A 355 18.80 -5.37 -1.20
N HIS A 356 17.55 -4.94 -1.18
CA HIS A 356 17.02 -4.12 -0.07
C HIS A 356 17.18 -4.83 1.29
N PHE A 357 16.83 -6.12 1.36
CA PHE A 357 17.00 -6.90 2.59
C PHE A 357 18.47 -7.04 3.00
N THR A 358 19.36 -7.33 2.06
CA THR A 358 20.81 -7.40 2.31
C THR A 358 21.36 -6.07 2.81
N ASP A 359 20.93 -4.95 2.23
CA ASP A 359 21.34 -3.63 2.68
C ASP A 359 20.89 -3.32 4.12
N MET A 360 19.70 -3.79 4.51
CA MET A 360 19.12 -3.57 5.83
C MET A 360 19.52 -4.64 6.86
N GLU A 361 20.25 -5.66 6.47
CA GLU A 361 20.73 -6.70 7.38
C GLU A 361 21.68 -6.14 8.44
N MET A 362 21.47 -6.50 9.70
CA MET A 362 22.31 -6.12 10.85
C MET A 362 22.38 -7.26 11.86
N VAL A 363 23.47 -7.33 12.60
CA VAL A 363 23.55 -8.23 13.75
C VAL A 363 22.47 -7.89 14.78
N ASP A 364 21.67 -8.89 15.15
CA ASP A 364 20.59 -8.75 16.13
C ASP A 364 20.89 -9.58 17.37
N THR A 365 21.09 -8.90 18.48
CA THR A 365 21.42 -9.53 19.79
C THR A 365 20.21 -9.70 20.69
N ARG A 366 19.02 -9.26 20.26
CA ARG A 366 17.79 -9.38 21.03
C ARG A 366 17.37 -10.85 21.16
N LYS A 367 16.75 -11.22 22.28
CA LYS A 367 16.19 -12.56 22.50
C LYS A 367 15.19 -12.93 21.40
N ASP A 368 14.27 -12.01 21.09
CA ASP A 368 13.33 -12.15 19.97
C ASP A 368 13.94 -11.49 18.74
N LYS A 369 14.72 -12.26 17.99
CA LYS A 369 15.38 -11.76 16.79
C LYS A 369 14.36 -11.36 15.74
N LYS A 370 14.40 -10.10 15.31
CA LYS A 370 13.55 -9.53 14.26
C LYS A 370 14.43 -8.85 13.20
N PRO A 371 15.22 -9.63 12.43
CA PRO A 371 16.22 -9.10 11.52
C PRO A 371 15.63 -8.46 10.27
N TYR A 372 14.39 -8.79 9.93
CA TYR A 372 13.76 -8.31 8.69
C TYR A 372 13.04 -6.97 8.93
N VAL A 373 13.41 -5.96 8.15
CA VAL A 373 12.96 -4.58 8.33
C VAL A 373 12.03 -4.19 7.17
N GLY A 374 10.75 -4.01 7.46
CA GLY A 374 9.77 -3.51 6.50
C GLY A 374 9.72 -1.99 6.43
N MET A 375 9.06 -1.45 5.41
CA MET A 375 8.98 -0.02 5.14
C MET A 375 8.37 0.78 6.30
N HIS A 376 7.32 0.26 6.95
CA HIS A 376 6.70 0.92 8.11
C HIS A 376 7.66 1.06 9.29
N SER A 377 8.51 0.04 9.52
CA SER A 377 9.55 0.09 10.54
C SER A 377 10.62 1.13 10.21
N ILE A 378 11.06 1.20 8.94
CA ILE A 378 12.02 2.22 8.48
C ILE A 378 11.47 3.61 8.76
N LEU A 379 10.26 3.92 8.30
CA LEU A 379 9.66 5.24 8.44
C LEU A 379 9.34 5.57 9.91
N GLY A 380 8.83 4.64 10.69
CA GLY A 380 8.53 4.84 12.11
C GLY A 380 9.76 5.15 12.93
N ASN A 381 10.91 4.52 12.64
CA ASN A 381 12.16 4.76 13.39
C ASN A 381 12.81 6.13 13.16
N VAL A 382 12.33 6.90 12.17
CA VAL A 382 12.83 8.25 11.88
C VAL A 382 11.81 9.36 12.18
N THR A 383 10.62 9.01 12.70
CA THR A 383 9.56 9.95 13.08
C THR A 383 9.49 10.16 14.59
N LEU A 384 8.90 11.28 15.03
CA LEU A 384 8.76 11.66 16.47
C LEU A 384 7.67 10.75 17.02
N GLY A 385 7.00 10.11 17.00
CA GLY A 385 5.97 9.26 17.63
C GLY A 385 6.07 7.79 17.22
N GLY A 386 7.09 7.45 16.44
CA GLY A 386 7.27 6.07 15.96
C GLY A 386 6.24 5.64 14.89
N LYS A 387 5.39 6.56 14.41
CA LYS A 387 4.36 6.25 13.42
C LYS A 387 4.87 6.57 12.01
N SER A 388 4.76 5.63 11.10
CA SER A 388 5.12 5.82 9.69
C SER A 388 4.29 6.90 8.99
N SER A 389 3.05 7.15 9.46
CA SER A 389 2.17 8.22 8.97
C SER A 389 2.71 9.63 9.20
N ASP A 390 3.59 9.79 10.19
CA ASP A 390 4.16 11.10 10.59
C ASP A 390 5.43 11.43 9.79
N ALA A 391 5.81 10.58 8.85
CA ALA A 391 6.92 10.85 7.95
C ALA A 391 6.63 12.06 7.05
N THR A 392 7.67 12.84 6.75
CA THR A 392 7.52 13.99 5.83
C THR A 392 6.96 13.52 4.48
N PRO A 393 6.06 14.26 3.83
CA PRO A 393 5.26 13.78 2.69
C PRO A 393 6.04 13.13 1.54
N ASN A 394 7.25 13.61 1.25
CA ASN A 394 8.07 13.11 0.15
C ASN A 394 9.02 11.96 0.55
N LEU A 395 9.22 11.72 1.85
CA LEU A 395 10.17 10.72 2.32
C LEU A 395 9.74 9.28 1.96
N PRO A 396 8.48 8.90 2.18
CA PRO A 396 8.03 7.55 1.82
C PRO A 396 8.20 7.22 0.35
N ASP A 397 7.89 8.16 -0.56
CA ASP A 397 8.10 7.96 -2.00
C ASP A 397 9.58 7.76 -2.37
N ALA A 398 10.45 8.55 -1.77
CA ALA A 398 11.88 8.43 -2.02
C ALA A 398 12.42 7.07 -1.53
N VAL A 399 11.92 6.56 -0.39
CA VAL A 399 12.26 5.23 0.12
C VAL A 399 11.71 4.13 -0.82
N VAL A 400 10.47 4.24 -1.29
CA VAL A 400 9.89 3.31 -2.28
C VAL A 400 10.76 3.24 -3.54
N ARG A 401 11.20 4.38 -4.06
CA ARG A 401 12.11 4.42 -5.23
C ARG A 401 13.44 3.75 -4.95
N SER A 402 14.00 3.95 -3.76
CA SER A 402 15.24 3.27 -3.36
C SER A 402 15.09 1.76 -3.29
N ILE A 403 13.93 1.26 -2.84
CA ILE A 403 13.64 -0.17 -2.79
C ILE A 403 13.45 -0.73 -4.21
N PHE A 404 12.57 -0.12 -5.00
CA PHE A 404 12.11 -0.69 -6.28
C PHE A 404 13.00 -0.39 -7.49
N GLN A 405 13.92 0.56 -7.38
CA GLN A 405 14.83 0.92 -8.46
C GLN A 405 16.31 0.75 -8.07
N GLY A 406 16.58 0.25 -6.86
CA GLY A 406 17.94 0.10 -6.36
C GLY A 406 18.71 1.41 -6.18
N LEU A 407 18.03 2.57 -6.22
CA LEU A 407 18.64 3.88 -6.05
C LEU A 407 19.23 4.04 -4.63
N PRO A 408 20.20 4.95 -4.43
CA PRO A 408 20.67 5.32 -3.10
C PRO A 408 19.49 5.71 -2.19
N TYR A 409 19.57 5.35 -0.92
CA TYR A 409 18.55 5.80 0.04
C TYR A 409 18.57 7.33 0.15
N PRO A 410 17.42 8.01 0.37
CA PRO A 410 17.38 9.46 0.35
C PRO A 410 18.15 10.07 1.53
N ALA A 411 18.89 11.15 1.28
CA ALA A 411 19.61 11.87 2.32
C ALA A 411 18.68 12.38 3.43
N SER A 412 17.41 12.65 3.11
CA SER A 412 16.38 13.03 4.10
C SER A 412 16.06 11.90 5.10
N LEU A 413 16.11 10.62 4.67
CA LEU A 413 15.98 9.47 5.56
C LEU A 413 17.15 9.41 6.54
N PHE A 414 18.36 9.52 6.03
CA PHE A 414 19.58 9.49 6.81
C PHE A 414 19.63 10.64 7.83
N GLN A 415 19.35 11.87 7.39
CA GLN A 415 19.29 13.04 8.27
C GLN A 415 18.21 12.90 9.36
N ALA A 416 17.03 12.39 9.01
CA ALA A 416 15.96 12.15 9.97
C ALA A 416 16.37 11.07 10.98
N CYS A 417 17.06 10.01 10.54
CA CYS A 417 17.61 8.96 11.40
C CYS A 417 18.62 9.56 12.42
N ILE A 418 19.59 10.34 11.95
CA ILE A 418 20.59 10.99 12.82
C ILE A 418 19.90 11.93 13.84
N ARG A 419 18.94 12.76 13.40
CA ARG A 419 18.17 13.63 14.31
C ARG A 419 17.44 12.84 15.40
N ARG A 420 16.82 11.70 15.04
CA ARG A 420 16.12 10.85 16.02
C ARG A 420 17.08 10.22 17.02
N ILE A 421 18.22 9.70 16.55
CA ILE A 421 19.25 9.16 17.43
C ILE A 421 19.71 10.22 18.43
N ARG A 422 19.98 11.44 17.96
CA ARG A 422 20.44 12.54 18.84
C ARG A 422 19.36 13.00 19.83
N ALA A 423 18.10 13.02 19.43
CA ALA A 423 16.99 13.40 20.29
C ALA A 423 16.68 12.35 21.37
N GLU A 424 16.76 11.08 21.03
CA GLU A 424 16.44 9.95 21.93
C GLU A 424 17.68 9.34 22.60
N GLN A 425 18.87 9.72 22.12
CA GLN A 425 20.16 9.15 22.54
C GLN A 425 20.14 7.61 22.51
N SER A 426 19.54 7.06 21.46
CA SER A 426 19.34 5.63 21.30
C SER A 426 19.60 5.20 19.86
N VAL A 427 20.48 4.21 19.69
CA VAL A 427 20.77 3.56 18.41
C VAL A 427 20.22 2.15 18.46
N ASN A 428 19.05 1.96 17.88
CA ASN A 428 18.47 0.63 17.71
C ASN A 428 18.89 -0.02 16.38
N ILE A 429 18.58 -1.30 16.21
CA ILE A 429 18.96 -2.09 15.03
C ILE A 429 18.46 -1.46 13.71
N VAL A 430 17.23 -0.94 13.67
CA VAL A 430 16.65 -0.35 12.45
C VAL A 430 17.40 0.92 12.06
N ARG A 431 17.72 1.77 13.02
CA ARG A 431 18.52 3.00 12.80
C ARG A 431 19.93 2.67 12.34
N ALA A 432 20.57 1.66 12.94
CA ALA A 432 21.88 1.16 12.49
C ALA A 432 21.82 0.61 11.06
N ALA A 433 20.77 -0.17 10.73
CA ALA A 433 20.52 -0.68 9.38
C ALA A 433 20.33 0.44 8.35
N ILE A 434 19.55 1.48 8.66
CA ILE A 434 19.35 2.66 7.79
C ILE A 434 20.69 3.36 7.52
N ILE A 435 21.51 3.57 8.56
CA ILE A 435 22.84 4.20 8.42
C ILE A 435 23.73 3.37 7.51
N LYS A 436 23.87 2.06 7.77
CA LYS A 436 24.68 1.15 6.97
C LYS A 436 24.21 1.13 5.52
N ALA A 437 22.92 0.94 5.30
CA ALA A 437 22.33 0.87 3.97
C ALA A 437 22.53 2.16 3.17
N TYR A 438 22.33 3.33 3.79
CA TYR A 438 22.56 4.61 3.17
C TYR A 438 24.03 4.79 2.76
N LEU A 439 24.96 4.58 3.69
CA LEU A 439 26.38 4.78 3.44
C LEU A 439 26.95 3.79 2.42
N ASN A 440 26.50 2.54 2.43
CA ASN A 440 26.95 1.53 1.48
C ASN A 440 26.45 1.84 0.06
N ARG A 441 25.19 2.23 -0.13
CA ARG A 441 24.65 2.59 -1.46
C ARG A 441 25.23 3.92 -1.98
N LEU A 442 25.48 4.90 -1.10
CA LEU A 442 26.09 6.17 -1.49
C LEU A 442 27.51 5.95 -2.06
N ASN A 443 28.24 4.98 -1.51
CA ASN A 443 29.63 4.69 -1.88
C ASN A 443 29.77 3.50 -2.85
N GLU A 444 28.68 2.95 -3.36
CA GLU A 444 28.71 1.74 -4.21
C GLU A 444 29.59 1.92 -5.46
N ASN A 445 29.66 3.13 -6.01
CA ASN A 445 30.46 3.45 -7.19
C ASN A 445 31.90 3.91 -6.88
N ASN A 446 32.28 4.04 -5.60
CA ASN A 446 33.53 4.69 -5.18
C ASN A 446 34.63 3.74 -4.73
N ASN A 447 34.56 2.43 -4.99
CA ASN A 447 35.53 1.41 -4.56
C ASN A 447 35.88 1.42 -3.06
N HIS A 448 35.05 2.04 -2.20
CA HIS A 448 35.23 1.98 -0.77
C HIS A 448 34.76 0.64 -0.21
N LYS A 449 35.49 0.11 0.78
CA LYS A 449 35.09 -1.08 1.53
C LYS A 449 33.68 -0.86 2.10
N LYS A 450 32.74 -1.77 1.82
CA LYS A 450 31.38 -1.72 2.40
C LYS A 450 31.45 -1.87 3.90
N LEU A 451 30.57 -1.15 4.59
CA LEU A 451 30.35 -1.33 6.02
C LEU A 451 29.67 -2.68 6.26
N ASP A 452 30.15 -3.40 7.24
CA ASP A 452 29.72 -4.76 7.55
C ASP A 452 28.43 -4.78 8.39
N ILE A 453 27.82 -5.96 8.53
CA ILE A 453 26.64 -6.22 9.37
C ILE A 453 27.00 -6.27 10.87
N MET A 454 28.27 -6.51 11.18
CA MET A 454 28.80 -6.65 12.55
C MET A 454 30.08 -5.82 12.73
N LEU A 455 30.68 -5.95 13.91
CA LEU A 455 31.88 -5.20 14.29
C LEU A 455 33.06 -5.49 13.34
N ASP A 456 33.51 -4.45 12.63
CA ASP A 456 34.74 -4.44 11.86
C ASP A 456 35.88 -3.85 12.73
N LYS A 457 36.77 -4.73 13.23
CA LYS A 457 37.91 -4.31 14.07
C LYS A 457 39.00 -3.58 13.29
N GLU A 458 39.08 -3.81 11.98
CA GLU A 458 40.08 -3.22 11.10
C GLU A 458 39.66 -1.88 10.50
N ASN A 459 38.45 -1.41 10.80
CA ASN A 459 37.93 -0.17 10.28
C ASN A 459 38.71 1.04 10.83
N GLN A 460 39.34 1.81 9.92
CA GLN A 460 40.21 2.96 10.24
C GLN A 460 39.46 4.30 10.26
N ASN A 461 38.15 4.33 9.96
CA ASN A 461 37.41 5.58 9.95
C ASN A 461 37.31 6.17 11.37
N GLN A 462 37.76 7.42 11.52
CA GLN A 462 37.86 8.05 12.85
C GLN A 462 36.49 8.25 13.52
N GLY A 463 35.44 8.52 12.76
CA GLY A 463 34.08 8.57 13.29
C GLY A 463 33.61 7.23 13.85
N TYR A 464 33.83 6.14 13.09
CA TYR A 464 33.51 4.78 13.51
C TYR A 464 34.28 4.36 14.78
N LEU A 465 35.60 4.65 14.83
CA LEU A 465 36.45 4.36 15.99
C LEU A 465 36.01 5.16 17.22
N CYS A 466 35.68 6.45 17.08
CA CYS A 466 35.10 7.27 18.16
C CYS A 466 33.80 6.67 18.69
N GLY A 467 32.93 6.16 17.82
CA GLY A 467 31.69 5.49 18.22
C GLY A 467 31.95 4.21 19.03
N ARG A 468 32.88 3.36 18.56
CA ARG A 468 33.32 2.16 19.30
C ARG A 468 33.88 2.51 20.67
N LEU A 469 34.80 3.49 20.75
CA LEU A 469 35.38 3.93 21.99
C LEU A 469 34.31 4.43 22.97
N PHE A 470 33.37 5.25 22.49
CA PHE A 470 32.26 5.75 23.30
C PHE A 470 31.42 4.62 23.92
N ALA A 471 31.12 3.57 23.15
CA ALA A 471 30.38 2.38 23.62
C ALA A 471 31.15 1.65 24.74
N VAL A 472 32.47 1.48 24.61
CA VAL A 472 33.32 0.85 25.65
C VAL A 472 33.29 1.66 26.92
N LEU A 473 33.44 2.99 26.83
CA LEU A 473 33.47 3.91 28.01
C LEU A 473 32.10 3.94 28.72
N GLU A 474 30.99 3.92 27.99
CA GLU A 474 29.66 3.80 28.57
C GLU A 474 29.46 2.45 29.27
N ASN A 475 29.88 1.34 28.62
CA ASN A 475 29.78 -0.01 29.21
C ASN A 475 30.61 -0.11 30.50
N LEU A 476 31.81 0.48 30.55
CA LEU A 476 32.63 0.53 31.74
C LEU A 476 31.94 1.31 32.88
N GLN A 477 31.33 2.48 32.56
CA GLN A 477 30.56 3.25 33.55
C GLN A 477 29.39 2.42 34.09
N TYR A 478 28.61 1.78 33.18
CA TYR A 478 27.46 0.98 33.60
C TYR A 478 27.89 -0.20 34.50
N ALA A 479 29.00 -0.86 34.16
CA ALA A 479 29.53 -1.96 34.98
C ALA A 479 29.93 -1.48 36.38
N ALA A 480 30.56 -0.29 36.46
CA ALA A 480 31.05 0.27 37.73
C ALA A 480 29.95 0.93 38.60
N ASN A 481 28.96 1.59 38.00
CA ASN A 481 28.02 2.45 38.70
C ASN A 481 26.54 2.09 38.50
N LYS A 482 26.20 1.18 37.58
CA LYS A 482 24.83 0.86 37.15
C LYS A 482 24.08 2.10 36.64
N GLN A 483 24.81 3.06 36.05
CA GLN A 483 24.30 4.31 35.48
C GLN A 483 24.84 4.48 34.06
N ASP A 484 24.10 5.18 33.20
CA ASP A 484 24.47 5.48 31.81
C ASP A 484 24.53 6.99 31.52
N SER A 485 24.94 7.78 32.54
CA SER A 485 25.02 9.24 32.44
C SER A 485 26.02 9.75 31.39
N ILE A 486 27.05 8.97 31.03
CA ILE A 486 27.94 9.29 29.90
C ILE A 486 27.14 9.45 28.62
N ARG A 487 26.21 8.52 28.33
CA ARG A 487 25.37 8.59 27.13
C ARG A 487 24.53 9.86 27.14
N SER A 488 23.76 10.10 28.22
CA SER A 488 22.85 11.24 28.31
C SER A 488 23.57 12.60 28.24
N SER A 489 24.78 12.69 28.80
CA SER A 489 25.53 13.95 28.88
C SER A 489 26.40 14.23 27.64
N TYR A 490 26.97 13.20 27.01
CA TYR A 490 28.08 13.41 26.08
C TYR A 490 27.84 12.83 24.65
N MET A 491 26.86 11.94 24.43
CA MET A 491 26.69 11.27 23.13
C MET A 491 26.54 12.26 21.97
N ASN A 492 25.74 13.31 22.16
CA ASN A 492 25.48 14.29 21.11
C ASN A 492 26.76 15.08 20.73
N ALA A 493 27.54 15.50 21.70
CA ALA A 493 28.80 16.20 21.46
C ALA A 493 29.88 15.24 20.94
N ALA A 494 29.99 14.02 21.50
CA ALA A 494 30.94 13.01 21.04
C ALA A 494 30.73 12.62 19.57
N SER A 495 29.46 12.59 19.12
CA SER A 495 29.10 12.28 17.73
C SER A 495 29.29 13.45 16.76
N SER A 496 29.51 14.67 17.21
CA SER A 496 29.67 15.86 16.36
C SER A 496 31.03 16.53 16.49
N THR A 497 31.56 16.67 17.71
CA THR A 497 32.81 17.35 18.03
C THR A 497 33.66 16.52 19.02
N PRO A 498 34.20 15.36 18.56
CA PRO A 498 34.92 14.42 19.43
C PRO A 498 36.04 15.04 20.25
N SER A 499 36.85 15.94 19.66
CA SER A 499 38.01 16.55 20.34
C SER A 499 37.61 17.30 21.64
N THR A 500 36.40 17.85 21.71
CA THR A 500 35.92 18.60 22.88
C THR A 500 35.46 17.70 24.02
N VAL A 501 35.15 16.44 23.75
CA VAL A 501 34.46 15.54 24.69
C VAL A 501 35.34 14.40 25.18
N PHE A 502 36.12 13.78 24.30
CA PHE A 502 36.84 12.55 24.64
C PHE A 502 37.90 12.74 25.72
N SER A 503 38.54 13.92 25.83
CA SER A 503 39.46 14.23 26.94
C SER A 503 38.77 14.09 28.30
N THR A 504 37.55 14.61 28.42
CA THR A 504 36.74 14.54 29.65
C THR A 504 36.26 13.12 29.94
N VAL A 505 35.69 12.46 28.93
CA VAL A 505 35.12 11.11 29.12
C VAL A 505 36.20 10.08 29.41
N LEU A 506 37.38 10.17 28.80
CA LEU A 506 38.54 9.33 29.09
C LEU A 506 39.05 9.55 30.53
N LYS A 507 39.10 10.82 31.01
CA LYS A 507 39.47 11.13 32.40
C LYS A 507 38.47 10.51 33.36
N LEU A 508 37.16 10.61 33.11
CA LEU A 508 36.12 9.98 33.92
C LEU A 508 36.23 8.46 33.93
N SER A 509 36.61 7.84 32.79
CA SER A 509 36.77 6.39 32.69
C SER A 509 37.80 5.80 33.65
N ASN A 510 38.84 6.58 34.04
CA ASN A 510 39.85 6.12 34.97
C ASN A 510 39.24 5.88 36.38
N SER A 511 38.32 6.76 36.81
CA SER A 511 37.60 6.58 38.09
C SER A 511 36.66 5.36 38.04
N HIS A 512 35.99 5.13 36.91
CA HIS A 512 35.12 3.96 36.73
C HIS A 512 35.92 2.67 36.71
N TYR A 513 37.08 2.66 36.03
CA TYR A 513 38.01 1.54 36.04
C TYR A 513 38.48 1.25 37.47
N ALA A 514 38.99 2.24 38.18
CA ALA A 514 39.50 2.07 39.54
C ALA A 514 38.43 1.50 40.50
N LYS A 515 37.18 1.95 40.38
CA LYS A 515 36.05 1.43 41.17
C LYS A 515 35.75 -0.02 40.79
N LEU A 516 35.57 -0.33 39.48
CA LEU A 516 35.26 -1.68 39.00
C LEU A 516 36.37 -2.68 39.32
N ALA A 517 37.64 -2.26 39.24
CA ALA A 517 38.80 -3.11 39.53
C ALA A 517 38.86 -3.60 40.98
N LYS A 518 38.29 -2.83 41.94
CA LYS A 518 38.19 -3.25 43.34
C LYS A 518 37.23 -4.43 43.53
N GLU A 519 36.16 -4.49 42.74
CA GLU A 519 35.11 -5.51 42.88
C GLU A 519 35.28 -6.65 41.88
N LYS A 520 35.62 -6.32 40.61
CA LYS A 520 35.69 -7.26 39.47
C LYS A 520 36.87 -6.92 38.56
N LYS A 521 38.10 -7.24 39.04
CA LYS A 521 39.36 -6.91 38.36
C LYS A 521 39.43 -7.45 36.91
N GLY A 522 38.97 -8.67 36.68
CA GLY A 522 38.94 -9.29 35.33
C GLY A 522 38.11 -8.48 34.36
N LEU A 523 36.88 -8.09 34.74
CA LEU A 523 35.99 -7.28 33.94
C LEU A 523 36.52 -5.86 33.70
N ALA A 524 37.18 -5.26 34.70
CA ALA A 524 37.82 -3.97 34.51
C ALA A 524 38.95 -4.04 33.47
N ASN A 525 39.79 -5.07 33.54
CA ASN A 525 40.88 -5.30 32.58
C ASN A 525 40.33 -5.57 31.18
N PHE A 526 39.22 -6.28 31.04
CA PHE A 526 38.58 -6.52 29.77
C PHE A 526 38.19 -5.19 29.07
N PHE A 527 37.52 -4.28 29.76
CA PHE A 527 37.20 -2.97 29.19
C PHE A 527 38.42 -2.11 28.90
N ASP A 528 39.46 -2.16 29.73
CA ASP A 528 40.69 -1.42 29.49
C ASP A 528 41.44 -1.91 28.28
N ASN A 529 41.47 -3.23 28.04
CA ASN A 529 42.05 -3.81 26.82
C ASN A 529 41.28 -3.40 25.59
N GLN A 530 39.94 -3.47 25.59
CA GLN A 530 39.14 -2.98 24.44
C GLN A 530 39.37 -1.50 24.18
N LYS A 531 39.44 -0.66 25.23
CA LYS A 531 39.74 0.76 25.11
C LYS A 531 41.12 0.97 24.47
N LYS A 532 42.16 0.23 24.88
CA LYS A 532 43.51 0.33 24.34
C LYS A 532 43.54 -0.10 22.86
N GLU A 533 42.91 -1.22 22.49
CA GLU A 533 42.80 -1.68 21.11
C GLU A 533 42.23 -0.62 20.18
N ILE A 534 41.21 0.12 20.62
CA ILE A 534 40.58 1.17 19.79
C ILE A 534 41.43 2.45 19.75
N ILE A 535 42.00 2.88 20.90
CA ILE A 535 42.78 4.12 20.97
C ILE A 535 44.03 4.06 20.10
N VAL A 536 44.68 2.90 19.97
CA VAL A 536 45.84 2.71 19.08
C VAL A 536 45.51 3.04 17.62
N LEU A 537 44.25 2.81 17.20
CA LEU A 537 43.79 3.07 15.82
C LEU A 537 43.35 4.53 15.63
N ILE A 538 43.10 5.27 16.71
CA ILE A 538 42.69 6.68 16.64
C ILE A 538 43.94 7.56 16.45
N GLN A 539 44.08 8.18 15.30
CA GLN A 539 45.18 9.07 15.00
C GLN A 539 45.05 10.40 15.77
N ASN A 540 43.87 10.98 15.70
CA ASN A 540 43.46 12.16 16.49
C ASN A 540 41.95 12.19 16.64
N PHE A 541 41.46 12.89 17.67
CA PHE A 541 40.05 13.14 17.80
C PHE A 541 39.64 14.31 16.90
N PRO A 542 38.77 14.09 15.88
CA PRO A 542 38.35 15.15 14.96
C PRO A 542 37.68 16.33 15.69
N ASN A 543 37.98 17.55 15.24
CA ASN A 543 37.30 18.74 15.76
C ASN A 543 35.80 18.73 15.46
N THR A 544 35.46 18.29 14.22
CA THR A 544 34.07 18.12 13.77
C THR A 544 33.97 16.87 12.93
N LEU A 545 32.84 16.17 13.02
CA LEU A 545 32.51 15.05 12.15
C LEU A 545 31.51 15.51 11.07
N SER A 546 31.76 15.11 9.84
CA SER A 546 30.78 15.23 8.75
C SER A 546 29.51 14.48 9.12
N LEU A 547 28.40 14.75 8.45
CA LEU A 547 27.15 14.04 8.72
C LEU A 547 27.30 12.52 8.48
N GLU A 548 28.07 12.13 7.46
CA GLU A 548 28.37 10.72 7.18
C GLU A 548 29.21 10.09 8.30
N ASP A 549 30.20 10.80 8.82
CA ASP A 549 31.02 10.30 9.90
C ASP A 549 30.29 10.29 11.24
N GLN A 550 29.29 11.16 11.45
CA GLN A 550 28.33 11.02 12.55
C GLN A 550 27.53 9.72 12.41
N GLY A 551 27.10 9.36 11.19
CA GLY A 551 26.50 8.07 10.92
C GLY A 551 27.43 6.91 11.24
N ARG A 552 28.70 6.98 10.80
CA ARG A 552 29.72 5.97 11.12
C ARG A 552 29.99 5.88 12.63
N PHE A 553 29.95 7.00 13.34
CA PHE A 553 30.02 7.01 14.81
C PHE A 553 28.87 6.17 15.42
N PHE A 554 27.63 6.43 15.05
CA PHE A 554 26.50 5.68 15.59
C PHE A 554 26.51 4.20 15.19
N LEU A 555 27.01 3.88 14.00
CA LEU A 555 27.17 2.49 13.56
C LEU A 555 28.27 1.77 14.38
N GLY A 556 29.43 2.40 14.58
CA GLY A 556 30.52 1.87 15.41
C GLY A 556 30.08 1.67 16.86
N TYR A 557 29.29 2.60 17.40
CA TYR A 557 28.68 2.48 18.72
C TYR A 557 27.75 1.24 18.79
N TYR A 558 26.84 1.08 17.82
CA TYR A 558 25.94 -0.07 17.77
C TYR A 558 26.70 -1.40 17.67
N HIS A 559 27.64 -1.50 16.76
CA HIS A 559 28.45 -2.71 16.55
C HIS A 559 29.23 -3.13 17.79
N GLN A 560 29.83 -2.17 18.48
CA GLN A 560 30.60 -2.44 19.71
C GLN A 560 29.70 -2.92 20.86
N LYS A 561 28.49 -2.34 20.98
CA LYS A 561 27.48 -2.79 21.96
C LYS A 561 27.00 -4.21 21.67
N ALA A 562 26.64 -4.49 20.41
CA ALA A 562 26.16 -5.79 19.97
C ALA A 562 27.23 -6.88 20.10
N HIS A 563 28.50 -6.55 19.86
CA HIS A 563 29.61 -7.50 20.01
C HIS A 563 29.78 -7.98 21.45
N ARG A 564 29.59 -7.09 22.43
CA ARG A 564 29.64 -7.45 23.85
C ARG A 564 28.50 -8.38 24.24
N GLU A 565 27.27 -8.07 23.82
CA GLU A 565 26.11 -8.89 24.17
C GLU A 565 26.27 -10.34 23.65
N ASN A 566 26.86 -10.53 22.48
CA ASN A 566 27.19 -11.86 21.96
C ASN A 566 28.26 -12.57 22.79
N GLN A 567 29.26 -11.86 23.32
CA GLN A 567 30.30 -12.45 24.18
C GLN A 567 29.77 -12.81 25.57
N ASP A 568 28.91 -11.97 26.14
CA ASP A 568 28.26 -12.28 27.43
C ASP A 568 27.38 -13.55 27.32
N CYS A 569 26.66 -13.75 26.21
CA CYS A 569 25.92 -14.99 25.94
C CYS A 569 26.82 -16.22 25.88
N LEU A 570 27.98 -16.13 25.26
CA LEU A 570 28.94 -17.23 25.15
C LEU A 570 29.59 -17.60 26.51
N LEU A 571 29.85 -16.58 27.34
CA LEU A 571 30.42 -16.80 28.70
C LEU A 571 29.41 -17.45 29.65
N TYR A 572 28.13 -17.08 29.60
CA TYR A 572 27.08 -17.71 30.41
C TYR A 572 26.75 -19.13 29.98
N THR A 573 27.00 -19.50 28.72
CA THR A 573 26.83 -20.91 28.26
C THR A 573 28.02 -21.81 28.57
N SER A 574 29.24 -21.26 28.76
CA SER A 574 30.40 -22.00 29.19
C SER A 574 30.44 -22.24 30.71
N ASP A 575 29.95 -21.28 31.51
CA ASP A 575 29.84 -21.46 32.97
C ASP A 575 28.67 -22.36 33.41
N ALA A 576 27.75 -22.72 32.50
CA ALA A 576 26.68 -23.70 32.74
C ALA A 576 27.03 -25.10 32.30
N ALA A 577 28.22 -25.32 31.76
CA ALA A 577 28.72 -26.64 31.28
C ALA A 577 29.86 -27.24 32.16
N ASP A 578 30.29 -26.51 33.21
CA ASP A 578 31.08 -26.98 34.34
C ASP A 578 30.20 -27.10 35.59
#